data_6ed1fad859f6762e293cfae6fc19295c
#
_entry.id   6ed1fad859f6762e293cfae6fc19295c
#
_cell.length_a   1.000
_cell.length_b   1.000
_cell.length_c   1.000
_cell.angle_alpha   90.00
_cell.angle_beta   90.00
_cell.angle_gamma   90.00
#
_symmetry.space_group_name_H-M   'P 1'
#
loop_
_entity.id
_entity.type
_entity.pdbx_description
1 polymer ?
#
loop_
_entity_poly.entity_id
_entity_poly.type
_entity_poly.pdbx_seq_one_letter_code
_entity_poly.pdbx_strand_id
1 'polypeptide(L)'
;MSNFRKTPTESDILERLRRGEVALPPLRLEIVETGKWSDRGSAVWDAVVVASYNDQQAEFVVECKALSTPKGFDDAVRQFQGQPLPSDALPMVIMPYLRESQLRELEALGISGVDLCGNGIVVAPGRFTVSRTGEKNQFSTYSPI
;
A
#
# COMPACT_ATOMS: atom_id res chain seq x y z
N MET A 1 1.40 -10.03 28.87
CA MET A 1 0.44 -9.47 27.93
C MET A 1 1.15 -9.03 26.66
N SER A 2 0.61 -9.42 25.53
CA SER A 2 1.21 -9.06 24.24
C SER A 2 0.89 -7.63 23.89
N ASN A 3 1.90 -6.92 23.40
CA ASN A 3 1.70 -5.56 22.89
C ASN A 3 1.40 -5.54 21.40
N PHE A 4 1.35 -6.73 20.78
CA PHE A 4 1.06 -6.79 19.37
C PHE A 4 -0.42 -6.71 19.11
N ARG A 5 -0.77 -6.02 18.06
CA ARG A 5 -2.14 -5.97 17.58
C ARG A 5 -2.42 -7.15 16.71
N LYS A 6 -3.68 -7.52 16.65
CA LYS A 6 -4.10 -8.56 15.74
C LYS A 6 -3.83 -8.13 14.29
N THR A 7 -3.38 -9.06 13.48
CA THR A 7 -3.13 -8.77 12.06
C THR A 7 -4.42 -8.36 11.38
N PRO A 8 -4.45 -7.24 10.70
CA PRO A 8 -5.66 -6.77 10.03
C PRO A 8 -5.96 -7.59 8.78
N THR A 9 -7.25 -7.65 8.46
CA THR A 9 -7.70 -8.21 7.19
C THR A 9 -7.59 -7.15 6.11
N GLU A 10 -7.82 -7.54 4.86
CA GLU A 10 -7.83 -6.56 3.77
C GLU A 10 -8.93 -5.53 3.97
N SER A 11 -10.08 -5.96 4.49
CA SER A 11 -11.16 -5.02 4.81
C SER A 11 -10.75 -4.04 5.89
N ASP A 12 -9.99 -4.50 6.88
CA ASP A 12 -9.50 -3.62 7.93
C ASP A 12 -8.53 -2.58 7.38
N ILE A 13 -7.69 -2.99 6.44
CA ILE A 13 -6.76 -2.05 5.81
C ILE A 13 -7.53 -0.97 5.06
N LEU A 14 -8.53 -1.37 4.29
CA LEU A 14 -9.36 -0.42 3.56
C LEU A 14 -10.08 0.53 4.50
N GLU A 15 -10.58 0.02 5.62
CA GLU A 15 -11.27 0.86 6.59
C GLU A 15 -10.34 1.88 7.20
N ARG A 16 -9.12 1.48 7.54
CA ARG A 16 -8.12 2.42 8.06
C ARG A 16 -7.76 3.48 7.04
N LEU A 17 -7.64 3.06 5.78
CA LEU A 17 -7.36 3.99 4.70
C LEU A 17 -8.49 5.00 4.56
N ARG A 18 -9.73 4.52 4.64
CA ARG A 18 -10.91 5.38 4.54
C ARG A 18 -10.96 6.40 5.67
N ARG A 19 -10.50 6.02 6.86
CA ARG A 19 -10.47 6.91 8.01
C ARG A 19 -9.27 7.84 8.05
N GLY A 20 -8.39 7.74 7.08
CA GLY A 20 -7.19 8.54 7.06
C GLY A 20 -6.14 8.08 8.06
N GLU A 21 -6.20 6.83 8.47
CA GLU A 21 -5.27 6.27 9.46
C GLU A 21 -4.05 5.62 8.86
N VAL A 22 -3.99 5.49 7.55
CA VAL A 22 -2.79 5.02 6.89
C VAL A 22 -1.93 6.25 6.66
N ALA A 23 -0.85 6.36 7.41
CA ALA A 23 -0.09 7.60 7.45
C ALA A 23 1.36 7.40 7.04
N LEU A 24 1.83 8.30 6.23
CA LEU A 24 3.24 8.41 5.87
C LEU A 24 3.57 9.90 5.79
N PRO A 25 3.55 10.60 6.95
CA PRO A 25 3.77 12.05 6.93
C PRO A 25 5.09 12.42 6.27
N PRO A 26 5.15 13.51 5.55
CA PRO A 26 4.10 14.52 5.37
C PRO A 26 3.11 14.23 4.25
N LEU A 27 3.12 13.03 3.72
CA LEU A 27 2.23 12.63 2.64
C LEU A 27 0.82 12.41 3.18
N ARG A 28 -0.18 12.83 2.43
CA ARG A 28 -1.58 12.59 2.74
C ARG A 28 -2.17 11.65 1.72
N LEU A 29 -2.90 10.64 2.19
CA LEU A 29 -3.56 9.67 1.33
C LEU A 29 -5.06 9.77 1.54
N GLU A 30 -5.80 9.99 0.46
CA GLU A 30 -7.25 10.07 0.51
C GLU A 30 -7.86 9.12 -0.48
N ILE A 31 -8.80 8.30 -0.01
CA ILE A 31 -9.54 7.41 -0.90
C ILE A 31 -10.45 8.22 -1.79
N VAL A 32 -10.42 7.92 -3.07
CA VAL A 32 -11.33 8.49 -4.05
C VAL A 32 -12.41 7.48 -4.38
N GLU A 33 -12.03 6.20 -4.43
CA GLU A 33 -12.94 5.17 -4.90
C GLU A 33 -12.53 3.84 -4.29
N THR A 34 -13.50 2.99 -3.95
CA THR A 34 -13.23 1.67 -3.39
C THR A 34 -13.98 0.61 -4.17
N GLY A 35 -13.46 -0.61 -4.05
CA GLY A 35 -14.14 -1.79 -4.56
C GLY A 35 -14.02 -1.97 -6.04
N LYS A 36 -14.94 -2.76 -6.53
CA LYS A 36 -14.90 -3.17 -7.91
C LYS A 36 -15.39 -2.08 -8.77
N TRP A 37 -14.55 -1.54 -9.54
CA TRP A 37 -15.07 -0.80 -10.64
C TRP A 37 -14.27 -1.20 -11.81
N SER A 38 -14.87 -1.93 -12.58
CA SER A 38 -14.28 -2.32 -13.79
C SER A 38 -15.41 -2.40 -14.75
N ASP A 39 -15.72 -1.31 -15.36
CA ASP A 39 -16.69 -1.28 -16.40
C ASP A 39 -16.33 -2.21 -17.52
N ARG A 40 -15.08 -2.65 -17.53
CA ARG A 40 -14.61 -3.46 -18.62
C ARG A 40 -14.31 -4.87 -18.21
N GLY A 41 -14.62 -5.22 -16.96
CA GLY A 41 -14.46 -6.56 -16.46
C GLY A 41 -13.02 -7.05 -16.41
N SER A 42 -12.05 -6.17 -16.50
CA SER A 42 -10.69 -6.62 -16.65
C SER A 42 -9.86 -6.51 -15.39
N ALA A 43 -10.03 -5.48 -14.60
CA ALA A 43 -9.20 -5.32 -13.42
C ALA A 43 -10.05 -4.92 -12.23
N VAL A 44 -9.82 -5.55 -11.11
CA VAL A 44 -10.49 -5.21 -9.87
C VAL A 44 -9.42 -4.74 -8.90
N TRP A 45 -9.47 -3.48 -8.54
CA TRP A 45 -8.53 -2.89 -7.59
C TRP A 45 -9.25 -2.65 -6.28
N ASP A 46 -8.52 -2.70 -5.19
CA ASP A 46 -9.14 -2.49 -3.88
C ASP A 46 -9.55 -1.05 -3.67
N ALA A 47 -8.77 -0.12 -4.17
CA ALA A 47 -9.08 1.28 -4.00
C ALA A 47 -8.31 2.13 -4.99
N VAL A 48 -8.78 3.38 -5.14
CA VAL A 48 -8.02 4.42 -5.82
C VAL A 48 -7.83 5.53 -4.80
N VAL A 49 -6.60 5.98 -4.64
CA VAL A 49 -6.29 7.05 -3.69
C VAL A 49 -5.58 8.20 -4.40
N VAL A 50 -5.71 9.37 -3.83
CA VAL A 50 -4.91 10.52 -4.23
C VAL A 50 -3.90 10.77 -3.13
N ALA A 51 -2.63 10.77 -3.49
CA ALA A 51 -1.56 11.09 -2.58
C ALA A 51 -1.15 12.54 -2.82
N SER A 52 -1.06 13.30 -1.74
CA SER A 52 -0.75 14.73 -1.82
C SER A 52 0.46 15.05 -0.97
N TYR A 53 1.37 15.83 -1.53
CA TYR A 53 2.56 16.31 -0.82
C TYR A 53 2.87 17.72 -1.33
N ASN A 54 2.87 18.68 -0.42
CA ASN A 54 2.94 20.09 -0.77
C ASN A 54 1.79 20.39 -1.73
N ASP A 55 2.03 20.98 -2.86
CA ASP A 55 0.98 21.28 -3.82
C ASP A 55 0.91 20.28 -4.95
N GLN A 56 1.57 19.13 -4.80
CA GLN A 56 1.61 18.11 -5.82
C GLN A 56 0.67 16.97 -5.43
N GLN A 57 0.06 16.36 -6.43
CA GLN A 57 -0.83 15.24 -6.23
C GLN A 57 -0.55 14.17 -7.26
N ALA A 58 -0.88 12.92 -6.90
CA ALA A 58 -0.79 11.81 -7.83
C ALA A 58 -1.86 10.80 -7.46
N GLU A 59 -2.41 10.14 -8.46
CA GLU A 59 -3.43 9.13 -8.27
C GLU A 59 -2.79 7.75 -8.28
N PHE A 60 -3.17 6.93 -7.33
CA PHE A 60 -2.64 5.57 -7.20
C PHE A 60 -3.77 4.56 -7.19
N VAL A 61 -3.54 3.46 -7.87
CA VAL A 61 -4.39 2.28 -7.77
C VAL A 61 -3.81 1.41 -6.68
N VAL A 62 -4.62 1.02 -5.72
CA VAL A 62 -4.15 0.36 -4.50
C VAL A 62 -4.59 -1.09 -4.45
N GLU A 63 -3.64 -1.94 -4.11
CA GLU A 63 -3.89 -3.35 -3.82
C GLU A 63 -3.53 -3.59 -2.37
N CYS A 64 -4.50 -4.09 -1.60
CA CYS A 64 -4.29 -4.38 -0.18
C CYS A 64 -4.08 -5.88 0.01
N LYS A 65 -3.05 -6.25 0.78
CA LYS A 65 -2.80 -7.64 1.12
C LYS A 65 -2.65 -7.76 2.62
N ALA A 66 -3.40 -8.68 3.21
CA ALA A 66 -3.39 -8.87 4.66
C ALA A 66 -2.17 -9.65 5.14
N LEU A 67 -1.59 -10.48 4.27
CA LEU A 67 -0.47 -11.31 4.66
C LEU A 67 0.85 -10.64 4.33
N SER A 68 1.65 -10.41 5.36
CA SER A 68 2.99 -9.85 5.20
C SER A 68 4.00 -10.97 4.94
N THR A 69 3.57 -12.04 4.30
CA THR A 69 4.44 -13.16 3.94
C THR A 69 5.03 -12.93 2.57
N PRO A 70 6.12 -13.65 2.23
CA PRO A 70 6.66 -13.55 0.87
C PRO A 70 5.64 -13.87 -0.20
N LYS A 71 4.76 -14.85 0.05
CA LYS A 71 3.73 -15.18 -0.92
C LYS A 71 2.74 -14.04 -1.11
N GLY A 72 2.29 -13.42 -0.03
CA GLY A 72 1.38 -12.29 -0.12
C GLY A 72 2.00 -11.12 -0.85
N PHE A 73 3.27 -10.87 -0.58
CA PHE A 73 4.02 -9.83 -1.25
C PHE A 73 4.14 -10.11 -2.75
N ASP A 74 4.51 -11.34 -3.10
CA ASP A 74 4.66 -11.72 -4.50
C ASP A 74 3.33 -11.65 -5.25
N ASP A 75 2.24 -12.02 -4.59
CA ASP A 75 0.91 -11.94 -5.20
C ASP A 75 0.56 -10.49 -5.52
N ALA A 76 0.85 -9.57 -4.61
CA ALA A 76 0.58 -8.16 -4.84
C ALA A 76 1.38 -7.61 -6.02
N VAL A 77 2.66 -7.96 -6.09
CA VAL A 77 3.51 -7.54 -7.20
C VAL A 77 2.98 -8.07 -8.51
N ARG A 78 2.62 -9.36 -8.53
CA ARG A 78 2.14 -10.01 -9.74
C ARG A 78 0.84 -9.39 -10.23
N GLN A 79 -0.01 -8.96 -9.31
CA GLN A 79 -1.27 -8.32 -9.65
C GLN A 79 -1.03 -7.10 -10.53
N PHE A 80 -0.03 -6.30 -10.19
CA PHE A 80 0.26 -5.11 -10.97
C PHE A 80 0.99 -5.41 -12.28
N GLN A 81 1.75 -6.49 -12.32
CA GLN A 81 2.50 -6.85 -13.53
C GLN A 81 1.62 -7.44 -14.62
N GLY A 82 0.48 -7.99 -14.23
CA GLY A 82 -0.37 -8.70 -15.18
C GLY A 82 -1.45 -7.87 -15.83
N GLN A 83 -1.63 -6.62 -15.43
CA GLN A 83 -2.76 -5.84 -15.90
C GLN A 83 -2.38 -4.38 -16.12
N PRO A 84 -2.92 -3.77 -17.16
CA PRO A 84 -2.68 -2.36 -17.40
C PRO A 84 -3.40 -1.52 -16.34
N LEU A 85 -2.78 -0.43 -15.95
CA LEU A 85 -3.38 0.51 -15.00
C LEU A 85 -4.24 1.52 -15.76
N PRO A 86 -5.22 2.12 -15.07
CA PRO A 86 -5.93 3.25 -15.64
C PRO A 86 -4.94 4.35 -16.02
N SER A 87 -5.33 5.16 -16.99
CA SER A 87 -4.49 6.22 -17.50
C SER A 87 -3.99 7.11 -16.36
N ASP A 88 -2.69 7.36 -16.34
CA ASP A 88 -2.02 8.25 -15.39
C ASP A 88 -2.02 7.77 -13.95
N ALA A 89 -2.57 6.59 -13.66
CA ALA A 89 -2.54 6.05 -12.32
C ALA A 89 -1.24 5.29 -12.09
N LEU A 90 -0.77 5.31 -10.85
CA LEU A 90 0.44 4.63 -10.43
C LEU A 90 0.07 3.47 -9.49
N PRO A 91 0.90 2.44 -9.42
CA PRO A 91 0.58 1.30 -8.56
C PRO A 91 1.05 1.50 -7.13
N MET A 92 0.24 1.03 -6.17
CA MET A 92 0.60 1.08 -4.77
C MET A 92 0.11 -0.18 -4.07
N VAL A 93 0.95 -0.74 -3.21
CA VAL A 93 0.62 -1.89 -2.37
C VAL A 93 0.54 -1.42 -0.92
N ILE A 94 -0.52 -1.83 -0.21
CA ILE A 94 -0.63 -1.57 1.23
C ILE A 94 -0.72 -2.91 1.95
N MET A 95 0.15 -3.10 2.93
CA MET A 95 0.22 -4.32 3.72
C MET A 95 0.34 -3.95 5.19
N PRO A 96 0.09 -4.89 6.12
CA PRO A 96 0.24 -4.56 7.52
C PRO A 96 1.65 -4.11 7.88
N TYR A 97 2.65 -4.74 7.31
CA TYR A 97 4.04 -4.40 7.56
C TYR A 97 4.87 -4.68 6.32
N LEU A 98 5.76 -3.76 5.98
CA LEU A 98 6.69 -3.90 4.86
C LEU A 98 8.09 -3.64 5.37
N ARG A 99 8.97 -4.63 5.20
CA ARG A 99 10.38 -4.46 5.54
C ARG A 99 11.05 -3.55 4.52
N GLU A 100 12.14 -2.97 4.92
CA GLU A 100 12.85 -2.07 4.02
C GLU A 100 13.25 -2.77 2.71
N SER A 101 13.68 -4.03 2.80
CA SER A 101 14.06 -4.78 1.61
C SER A 101 12.88 -4.95 0.65
N GLN A 102 11.67 -5.14 1.20
CA GLN A 102 10.48 -5.26 0.36
C GLN A 102 10.13 -3.91 -0.27
N LEU A 103 10.26 -2.84 0.49
CA LEU A 103 10.00 -1.49 -0.05
C LEU A 103 10.97 -1.15 -1.18
N ARG A 104 12.24 -1.52 -1.01
CA ARG A 104 13.23 -1.27 -2.06
C ARG A 104 12.95 -2.12 -3.30
N GLU A 105 12.50 -3.35 -3.11
CA GLU A 105 12.14 -4.20 -4.22
C GLU A 105 10.95 -3.63 -5.00
N LEU A 106 9.94 -3.16 -4.29
CA LEU A 106 8.79 -2.50 -4.92
C LEU A 106 9.23 -1.26 -5.70
N GLU A 107 10.07 -0.46 -5.07
CA GLU A 107 10.56 0.76 -5.71
C GLU A 107 11.27 0.44 -7.02
N ALA A 108 12.09 -0.60 -7.03
CA ALA A 108 12.80 -1.02 -8.23
C ALA A 108 11.85 -1.46 -9.35
N LEU A 109 10.66 -1.89 -8.98
CA LEU A 109 9.64 -2.31 -9.95
C LEU A 109 8.69 -1.18 -10.31
N GLY A 110 8.91 0.00 -9.77
CA GLY A 110 8.03 1.14 -10.04
C GLY A 110 6.73 1.11 -9.26
N ILE A 111 6.68 0.35 -8.17
CA ILE A 111 5.49 0.19 -7.35
C ILE A 111 5.73 0.87 -6.00
N SER A 112 4.81 1.73 -5.58
CA SER A 112 4.88 2.33 -4.26
C SER A 112 4.36 1.36 -3.22
N GLY A 113 4.88 1.44 -2.00
CA GLY A 113 4.43 0.59 -0.91
C GLY A 113 4.26 1.41 0.36
N VAL A 114 3.22 1.07 1.11
CA VAL A 114 2.93 1.71 2.40
C VAL A 114 2.45 0.63 3.35
N ASP A 115 2.85 0.70 4.61
CA ASP A 115 2.33 -0.24 5.59
C ASP A 115 1.57 0.50 6.69
N LEU A 116 1.05 -0.26 7.64
CA LEU A 116 0.28 0.30 8.74
C LEU A 116 1.14 0.64 9.95
N CYS A 117 2.44 0.49 9.81
CA CYS A 117 3.40 0.72 10.90
C CYS A 117 4.22 1.98 10.71
N GLY A 118 3.95 2.75 9.66
CA GLY A 118 4.66 3.99 9.40
C GLY A 118 5.80 3.85 8.41
N ASN A 119 5.91 2.73 7.72
CA ASN A 119 6.92 2.54 6.68
C ASN A 119 6.31 2.71 5.31
N GLY A 120 7.09 3.23 4.39
CA GLY A 120 6.64 3.33 3.02
C GLY A 120 7.65 4.01 2.14
N ILE A 121 7.54 3.75 0.85
CA ILE A 121 8.25 4.49 -0.18
C ILE A 121 7.22 4.77 -1.26
N VAL A 122 6.88 6.05 -1.42
CA VAL A 122 5.87 6.46 -2.38
C VAL A 122 6.53 7.40 -3.38
N VAL A 123 6.46 7.02 -4.64
CA VAL A 123 7.11 7.76 -5.71
C VAL A 123 6.10 8.17 -6.76
N ALA A 124 5.97 9.45 -6.99
CA ALA A 124 5.22 10.00 -8.11
C ALA A 124 6.25 10.68 -9.01
N PRO A 125 6.67 10.02 -10.09
CA PRO A 125 7.79 10.53 -10.91
C PRO A 125 7.56 11.96 -11.36
N GLY A 126 8.56 12.80 -11.18
CA GLY A 126 8.49 14.19 -11.55
C GLY A 126 7.69 15.06 -10.61
N ARG A 127 7.13 14.49 -9.55
CA ARG A 127 6.30 15.25 -8.59
C ARG A 127 6.85 15.18 -7.18
N PHE A 128 6.97 13.97 -6.62
CA PHE A 128 7.51 13.83 -5.26
C PHE A 128 7.95 12.40 -4.99
N THR A 129 8.77 12.27 -3.96
CA THR A 129 9.14 10.98 -3.37
C THR A 129 9.11 11.16 -1.87
N VAL A 130 8.40 10.27 -1.18
CA VAL A 130 8.34 10.25 0.28
C VAL A 130 8.75 8.86 0.74
N SER A 131 9.69 8.79 1.66
CA SER A 131 10.25 7.53 2.14
C SER A 131 10.41 7.56 3.64
N ARG A 132 9.90 6.53 4.30
CA ARG A 132 10.12 6.28 5.72
C ARG A 132 10.31 4.80 5.92
N THR A 133 11.38 4.43 6.60
CA THR A 133 11.69 3.02 6.87
C THR A 133 12.19 2.89 8.29
N GLY A 134 12.21 1.66 8.79
CA GLY A 134 12.80 1.38 10.09
C GLY A 134 11.82 1.28 11.24
N GLU A 135 10.54 1.51 11.00
CA GLU A 135 9.53 1.33 12.04
C GLU A 135 9.27 -0.15 12.25
N LYS A 136 8.99 -0.51 13.48
CA LYS A 136 8.84 -1.92 13.85
C LYS A 136 7.46 -2.45 13.50
N ASN A 137 7.40 -3.75 13.21
CA ASN A 137 6.14 -4.44 12.99
C ASN A 137 5.34 -4.44 14.29
N GLN A 138 4.16 -3.85 14.26
CA GLN A 138 3.28 -3.74 15.42
C GLN A 138 2.26 -4.86 15.50
N PHE A 139 2.24 -5.77 14.54
CA PHE A 139 1.22 -6.79 14.48
C PHE A 139 1.77 -8.13 14.94
N SER A 140 0.87 -8.96 15.48
CA SER A 140 1.25 -10.27 15.92
C SER A 140 1.72 -11.09 14.73
N THR A 141 2.92 -11.61 14.84
CA THR A 141 3.41 -12.55 13.85
C THR A 141 3.48 -13.90 14.56
N TYR A 142 3.10 -14.94 13.85
CA TYR A 142 3.22 -16.26 14.38
C TYR A 142 4.70 -16.56 14.58
N SER A 143 5.05 -16.95 15.78
CA SER A 143 6.43 -17.26 16.09
C SER A 143 6.47 -18.63 16.74
N PRO A 144 6.58 -19.68 15.95
CA PRO A 144 6.69 -21.02 16.50
C PRO A 144 8.05 -21.17 17.14
N ILE A 145 8.04 -21.66 18.32
CA ILE A 145 9.29 -21.88 19.04
C ILE A 145 9.50 -23.34 19.21
#